data_bd5735a38b051c7cbb1980993a7d8710
#
_entry.id   bd5735a38b051c7cbb1980993a7d8710
#
_cell.length_a   1.000
_cell.length_b   1.000
_cell.length_c   1.000
_cell.angle_alpha   90.00
_cell.angle_beta   90.00
_cell.angle_gamma   90.00
#
_symmetry.space_group_name_H-M   'P 1'
#
loop_
_entity.id
_entity.type
_entity.pdbx_description
1 polymer ?
#
loop_
_entity_poly.entity_id
_entity_poly.type
_entity_poly.pdbx_seq_one_letter_code
_entity_poly.pdbx_strand_id
1 'polypeptide(L)'
;MGRERALKVVLVVVGLIFLFAVYPLMMFLWPTGWRWQPNQPEYEQMILGVYATLGIFLLLASRNPSANRSLIAFTAWSSLVHAGIMAVQVFQNASERGHLLGDIPALVIVGVALIVLAPPKEAARA
;
A
#
# COMPACT_ATOMS: atom_id res chain seq x y z
N MET A 1 -14.26 9.36 -17.14
CA MET A 1 -14.16 10.55 -16.26
C MET A 1 -14.19 10.15 -14.81
N GLY A 2 -15.28 9.53 -14.35
CA GLY A 2 -15.38 9.15 -12.95
C GLY A 2 -14.30 8.18 -12.50
N ARG A 3 -13.98 7.22 -13.34
CA ARG A 3 -12.97 6.22 -13.02
C ARG A 3 -11.57 6.84 -12.88
N GLU A 4 -11.23 7.72 -13.81
CA GLU A 4 -9.93 8.39 -13.74
C GLU A 4 -9.83 9.30 -12.52
N ARG A 5 -10.89 10.04 -12.24
CA ARG A 5 -10.92 10.90 -11.06
C ARG A 5 -10.81 10.07 -9.79
N ALA A 6 -11.54 8.94 -9.73
CA ALA A 6 -11.45 8.06 -8.58
C ALA A 6 -10.04 7.52 -8.41
N LEU A 7 -9.39 7.13 -9.50
CA LEU A 7 -8.00 6.66 -9.44
C LEU A 7 -7.07 7.74 -8.92
N LYS A 8 -7.21 8.97 -9.40
CA LYS A 8 -6.37 10.08 -8.92
C LYS A 8 -6.55 10.30 -7.43
N VAL A 9 -7.79 10.26 -6.96
CA VAL A 9 -8.07 10.42 -5.51
C VAL A 9 -7.43 9.29 -4.73
N VAL A 10 -7.59 8.05 -5.19
CA VAL A 10 -6.99 6.90 -4.51
C VAL A 10 -5.48 7.02 -4.47
N LEU A 11 -4.85 7.41 -5.57
CA LEU A 11 -3.39 7.58 -5.61
C LEU A 11 -2.92 8.64 -4.62
N VAL A 12 -3.64 9.75 -4.52
CA VAL A 12 -3.28 10.80 -3.57
C VAL A 12 -3.46 10.29 -2.14
N VAL A 13 -4.58 9.66 -1.84
CA VAL A 13 -4.86 9.17 -0.49
C VAL A 13 -3.84 8.11 -0.09
N VAL A 14 -3.62 7.12 -0.93
CA VAL A 14 -2.66 6.05 -0.62
C VAL A 14 -1.24 6.63 -0.52
N GLY A 15 -0.89 7.54 -1.41
CA GLY A 15 0.43 8.18 -1.36
C GLY A 15 0.66 8.93 -0.08
N LEU A 16 -0.33 9.68 0.38
CA LEU A 16 -0.22 10.42 1.65
C LEU A 16 -0.15 9.48 2.84
N ILE A 17 -0.93 8.38 2.80
CA ILE A 17 -0.88 7.38 3.87
C ILE A 17 0.52 6.77 3.93
N PHE A 18 1.06 6.34 2.81
CA PHE A 18 2.37 5.69 2.76
C PHE A 18 3.48 6.65 3.18
N LEU A 19 3.35 7.93 2.82
CA LEU A 19 4.40 8.91 3.12
C LEU A 19 4.36 9.37 4.57
N PHE A 20 3.16 9.61 5.13
CA PHE A 20 3.04 10.27 6.42
C PHE A 20 2.36 9.44 7.51
N ALA A 21 1.43 8.55 7.16
CA ALA A 21 0.56 7.96 8.16
C ALA A 21 1.06 6.62 8.70
N VAL A 22 1.78 5.83 7.89
CA VAL A 22 2.17 4.47 8.30
C VAL A 22 3.10 4.50 9.51
N TYR A 23 4.05 5.43 9.53
CA TYR A 23 5.00 5.51 10.65
C TYR A 23 4.28 5.77 11.99
N PRO A 24 3.44 6.81 12.12
CA PRO A 24 2.73 7.02 13.39
C PRO A 24 1.79 5.86 13.74
N LEU A 25 1.11 5.27 12.74
CA LEU A 25 0.25 4.13 13.00
C LEU A 25 1.04 2.97 13.60
N MET A 26 2.17 2.64 12.98
CA MET A 26 2.98 1.51 13.41
C MET A 26 3.61 1.74 14.77
N MET A 27 4.13 2.94 15.03
CA MET A 27 4.94 3.19 16.20
C MET A 27 4.14 3.66 17.42
N PHE A 28 3.06 4.40 17.22
CA PHE A 28 2.39 5.08 18.33
C PHE A 28 0.91 4.78 18.47
N LEU A 29 0.18 4.80 17.36
CA LEU A 29 -1.29 4.78 17.42
C LEU A 29 -1.86 3.38 17.49
N TRP A 30 -1.29 2.44 16.73
CA TRP A 30 -1.85 1.09 16.63
C TRP A 30 -0.76 0.05 16.36
N PRO A 31 0.22 -0.11 17.27
CA PRO A 31 1.32 -1.07 17.01
C PRO A 31 0.84 -2.51 16.83
N THR A 32 -0.20 -2.94 17.58
CA THR A 32 -0.65 -4.33 17.51
C THR A 32 -1.23 -4.70 16.15
N GLY A 33 -1.71 -3.71 15.38
CA GLY A 33 -2.24 -3.97 14.05
C GLY A 33 -1.24 -3.79 12.93
N TRP A 34 -0.10 -3.18 13.20
CA TRP A 34 0.84 -2.77 12.16
C TRP A 34 2.28 -3.15 12.40
N ARG A 35 2.69 -3.41 13.63
CA ARG A 35 4.07 -3.73 13.97
C ARG A 35 4.22 -5.21 14.30
N TRP A 36 5.21 -5.87 13.70
CA TRP A 36 5.40 -7.30 13.81
C TRP A 36 6.42 -7.63 14.90
N GLN A 37 6.25 -8.79 15.52
CA GLN A 37 7.12 -9.27 16.60
C GLN A 37 8.01 -10.41 16.09
N PRO A 38 9.25 -10.53 16.58
CA PRO A 38 9.94 -9.55 17.43
C PRO A 38 10.22 -8.27 16.65
N ASN A 39 10.22 -7.14 17.35
CA ASN A 39 10.49 -5.85 16.68
C ASN A 39 11.90 -5.83 16.13
N GLN A 40 12.02 -5.34 14.89
CA GLN A 40 13.29 -5.19 14.20
C GLN A 40 13.39 -3.74 13.73
N PRO A 41 13.82 -2.81 14.61
CA PRO A 41 13.74 -1.38 14.27
C PRO A 41 14.47 -1.01 12.99
N GLU A 42 15.60 -1.63 12.71
CA GLU A 42 16.34 -1.32 11.50
C GLU A 42 15.55 -1.70 10.24
N TYR A 43 14.98 -2.91 10.24
CA TYR A 43 14.18 -3.37 9.11
C TYR A 43 12.89 -2.58 8.98
N GLU A 44 12.28 -2.23 10.11
CA GLU A 44 11.07 -1.41 10.09
C GLU A 44 11.34 -0.06 9.44
N GLN A 45 12.44 0.59 9.80
CA GLN A 45 12.78 1.89 9.22
C GLN A 45 13.10 1.77 7.73
N MET A 46 13.77 0.70 7.33
CA MET A 46 14.06 0.48 5.92
C MET A 46 12.80 0.30 5.09
N ILE A 47 11.86 -0.52 5.56
CA ILE A 47 10.62 -0.73 4.82
C ILE A 47 9.76 0.53 4.83
N LEU A 48 9.73 1.27 5.93
CA LEU A 48 9.00 2.53 5.99
C LEU A 48 9.57 3.54 5.00
N GLY A 49 10.91 3.56 4.84
CA GLY A 49 11.53 4.41 3.84
C GLY A 49 11.12 4.03 2.42
N VAL A 50 11.05 2.72 2.13
CA VAL A 50 10.58 2.25 0.83
C VAL A 50 9.14 2.68 0.60
N TYR A 51 8.27 2.53 1.60
CA TYR A 51 6.87 2.93 1.45
C TYR A 51 6.73 4.44 1.32
N ALA A 52 7.52 5.22 2.06
CA ALA A 52 7.48 6.67 1.93
C ALA A 52 7.89 7.10 0.52
N THR A 53 8.93 6.48 -0.01
CA THR A 53 9.37 6.75 -1.39
C THR A 53 8.27 6.37 -2.38
N LEU A 54 7.68 5.20 -2.22
CA LEU A 54 6.56 4.79 -3.06
C LEU A 54 5.41 5.79 -2.96
N GLY A 55 5.13 6.28 -1.76
CA GLY A 55 4.09 7.28 -1.56
C GLY A 55 4.34 8.54 -2.38
N ILE A 56 5.59 9.01 -2.41
CA ILE A 56 5.94 10.16 -3.24
C ILE A 56 5.66 9.87 -4.71
N PHE A 57 6.05 8.68 -5.21
CA PHE A 57 5.82 8.34 -6.60
C PHE A 57 4.34 8.17 -6.92
N LEU A 58 3.54 7.70 -5.97
CA LEU A 58 2.09 7.62 -6.16
C LEU A 58 1.48 9.02 -6.27
N LEU A 59 1.96 9.97 -5.47
CA LEU A 59 1.51 11.35 -5.59
C LEU A 59 1.86 11.93 -6.96
N LEU A 60 3.07 11.64 -7.45
CA LEU A 60 3.46 12.08 -8.78
C LEU A 60 2.62 11.40 -9.86
N ALA A 61 2.33 10.11 -9.69
CA ALA A 61 1.52 9.36 -10.65
C ALA A 61 0.08 9.88 -10.71
N SER A 62 -0.41 10.49 -9.63
CA SER A 62 -1.77 11.01 -9.62
C SER A 62 -1.99 12.12 -10.64
N ARG A 63 -0.93 12.76 -11.09
CA ARG A 63 -1.02 13.80 -12.11
C ARG A 63 -1.31 13.23 -13.50
N ASN A 64 -0.78 12.04 -13.78
CA ASN A 64 -0.99 11.37 -15.06
C ASN A 64 -0.93 9.87 -14.87
N PRO A 65 -2.04 9.26 -14.41
CA PRO A 65 -2.03 7.82 -14.15
C PRO A 65 -1.70 6.98 -15.38
N SER A 66 -2.15 7.37 -16.55
CA SER A 66 -1.92 6.61 -17.78
C SER A 66 -0.44 6.47 -18.09
N ALA A 67 0.37 7.48 -17.75
CA ALA A 67 1.80 7.44 -17.99
C ALA A 67 2.53 6.60 -16.92
N ASN A 68 1.84 6.18 -15.87
CA ASN A 68 2.45 5.49 -14.74
C ASN A 68 1.78 4.15 -14.47
N ARG A 69 1.33 3.47 -15.53
CA ARG A 69 0.61 2.21 -15.40
C ARG A 69 1.44 1.13 -14.71
N SER A 70 2.73 1.05 -15.01
CA SER A 70 3.56 0.01 -14.39
C SER A 70 3.77 0.25 -12.91
N LEU A 71 3.89 1.51 -12.49
CA LEU A 71 3.99 1.82 -11.06
C LEU A 71 2.70 1.45 -10.34
N ILE A 72 1.56 1.78 -10.94
CA ILE A 72 0.26 1.46 -10.35
C ILE A 72 0.09 -0.06 -10.26
N ALA A 73 0.43 -0.78 -11.33
CA ALA A 73 0.34 -2.24 -11.32
C ALA A 73 1.27 -2.86 -10.28
N PHE A 74 2.50 -2.36 -10.19
CA PHE A 74 3.43 -2.85 -9.18
C PHE A 74 2.88 -2.62 -7.77
N THR A 75 2.36 -1.44 -7.50
CA THR A 75 1.81 -1.13 -6.18
C THR A 75 0.63 -2.05 -5.86
N ALA A 76 -0.26 -2.26 -6.84
CA ALA A 76 -1.42 -3.12 -6.64
C ALA A 76 -1.01 -4.55 -6.32
N TRP A 77 -0.18 -5.15 -7.18
CA TRP A 77 0.16 -6.56 -7.03
C TRP A 77 1.11 -6.80 -5.87
N SER A 78 2.07 -5.92 -5.64
CA SER A 78 2.97 -6.06 -4.48
C SER A 78 2.21 -5.93 -3.17
N SER A 79 1.19 -5.07 -3.13
CA SER A 79 0.35 -4.95 -1.93
C SER A 79 -0.41 -6.25 -1.65
N LEU A 80 -0.96 -6.89 -2.69
CA LEU A 80 -1.67 -8.15 -2.52
C LEU A 80 -0.74 -9.29 -2.13
N VAL A 81 0.44 -9.36 -2.74
CA VAL A 81 1.44 -10.38 -2.39
C VAL A 81 1.90 -10.17 -0.94
N HIS A 82 2.17 -8.94 -0.57
CA HIS A 82 2.59 -8.61 0.80
C HIS A 82 1.50 -9.03 1.80
N ALA A 83 0.24 -8.68 1.52
CA ALA A 83 -0.87 -9.06 2.39
C ALA A 83 -1.01 -10.59 2.47
N GLY A 84 -0.81 -11.28 1.35
CA GLY A 84 -0.88 -12.75 1.33
C GLY A 84 0.19 -13.40 2.20
N ILE A 85 1.41 -12.89 2.12
CA ILE A 85 2.50 -13.38 2.97
C ILE A 85 2.18 -13.14 4.44
N MET A 86 1.72 -11.94 4.77
CA MET A 86 1.35 -11.64 6.16
C MET A 86 0.21 -12.51 6.66
N ALA A 87 -0.77 -12.80 5.81
CA ALA A 87 -1.88 -13.66 6.20
C ALA A 87 -1.40 -15.06 6.58
N VAL A 88 -0.48 -15.62 5.79
CA VAL A 88 0.12 -16.91 6.12
C VAL A 88 0.86 -16.85 7.46
N GLN A 89 1.63 -15.78 7.67
CA GLN A 89 2.37 -15.62 8.92
C GLN A 89 1.46 -15.51 10.14
N VAL A 90 0.31 -14.82 9.98
CA VAL A 90 -0.65 -14.72 11.07
C VAL A 90 -1.23 -16.09 11.43
N PHE A 91 -1.49 -16.95 10.46
CA PHE A 91 -1.93 -18.30 10.75
C PHE A 91 -0.87 -19.14 11.47
N GLN A 92 0.39 -18.87 11.17
CA GLN A 92 1.50 -19.58 11.82
C GLN A 92 1.83 -19.05 13.21
N ASN A 93 1.45 -17.80 13.50
CA ASN A 93 1.79 -17.16 14.76
C ASN A 93 0.59 -16.42 15.31
N ALA A 94 -0.07 -17.03 16.31
CA ALA A 94 -1.31 -16.48 16.87
C ALA A 94 -1.12 -15.10 17.49
N SER A 95 0.09 -14.76 17.97
CA SER A 95 0.33 -13.46 18.58
C SER A 95 0.24 -12.31 17.57
N GLU A 96 0.25 -12.63 16.28
CA GLU A 96 0.20 -11.61 15.22
C GLU A 96 -1.22 -11.40 14.66
N ARG A 97 -2.24 -11.96 15.30
CA ARG A 97 -3.62 -11.87 14.78
C ARG A 97 -4.18 -10.46 14.75
N GLY A 98 -3.59 -9.53 15.48
CA GLY A 98 -4.00 -8.13 15.41
C GLY A 98 -3.87 -7.55 14.00
N HIS A 99 -2.97 -8.09 13.19
CA HIS A 99 -2.78 -7.63 11.81
C HIS A 99 -3.96 -7.94 10.91
N LEU A 100 -4.84 -8.87 11.29
CA LEU A 100 -6.05 -9.14 10.52
C LEU A 100 -7.01 -7.94 10.48
N LEU A 101 -6.86 -7.00 11.39
CA LEU A 101 -7.66 -5.77 11.40
C LEU A 101 -6.85 -4.55 10.99
N GLY A 102 -5.53 -4.67 10.87
CA GLY A 102 -4.65 -3.54 10.60
C GLY A 102 -4.09 -3.56 9.19
N ASP A 103 -2.80 -3.88 9.08
CA ASP A 103 -2.08 -3.73 7.80
C ASP A 103 -2.55 -4.70 6.73
N ILE A 104 -3.01 -5.90 7.08
CA ILE A 104 -3.46 -6.86 6.06
C ILE A 104 -4.67 -6.33 5.28
N PRO A 105 -5.79 -5.93 5.94
CA PRO A 105 -6.91 -5.36 5.19
C PRO A 105 -6.54 -4.09 4.43
N ALA A 106 -5.67 -3.26 5.01
CA ALA A 106 -5.26 -2.03 4.36
C ALA A 106 -4.59 -2.32 3.02
N LEU A 107 -3.67 -3.28 2.98
CA LEU A 107 -2.97 -3.61 1.75
C LEU A 107 -3.88 -4.29 0.74
N VAL A 108 -4.83 -5.12 1.20
CA VAL A 108 -5.80 -5.74 0.29
C VAL A 108 -6.67 -4.67 -0.36
N ILE A 109 -7.15 -3.71 0.42
CA ILE A 109 -7.97 -2.62 -0.11
C ILE A 109 -7.19 -1.81 -1.14
N VAL A 110 -5.95 -1.46 -0.83
CA VAL A 110 -5.10 -0.72 -1.75
C VAL A 110 -4.91 -1.50 -3.04
N GLY A 111 -4.57 -2.79 -2.93
CA GLY A 111 -4.32 -3.61 -4.12
C GLY A 111 -5.54 -3.75 -5.01
N VAL A 112 -6.68 -4.08 -4.41
CA VAL A 112 -7.92 -4.26 -5.17
C VAL A 112 -8.36 -2.94 -5.81
N ALA A 113 -8.32 -1.84 -5.06
CA ALA A 113 -8.74 -0.56 -5.58
C ALA A 113 -7.90 -0.15 -6.80
N LEU A 114 -6.59 -0.36 -6.73
CA LEU A 114 -5.72 0.02 -7.84
C LEU A 114 -5.88 -0.89 -9.05
N ILE A 115 -6.16 -2.19 -8.84
CA ILE A 115 -6.45 -3.09 -9.96
C ILE A 115 -7.74 -2.68 -10.67
N VAL A 116 -8.79 -2.43 -9.88
CA VAL A 116 -10.10 -2.09 -10.43
C VAL A 116 -10.05 -0.76 -11.18
N LEU A 117 -9.29 0.19 -10.66
CA LEU A 117 -9.24 1.54 -11.21
C LEU A 117 -8.09 1.75 -12.18
N ALA A 118 -7.27 0.73 -12.46
CA ALA A 118 -6.09 0.87 -13.31
C ALA A 118 -6.44 1.48 -14.67
N PRO A 119 -5.54 2.31 -15.23
CA PRO A 119 -5.81 2.92 -16.53
C PRO A 119 -5.93 1.87 -17.64
N PRO A 120 -6.75 2.12 -18.65
CA PRO A 120 -6.89 1.17 -19.74
C PRO A 120 -5.61 1.03 -20.55
N LYS A 121 -5.42 -0.16 -21.12
CA LYS A 121 -4.20 -0.51 -21.83
C LYS A 121 -4.00 0.35 -23.09
N GLU A 122 -5.08 0.74 -23.74
CA GLU A 122 -5.01 1.56 -24.96
C GLU A 122 -4.40 2.92 -24.72
N ALA A 123 -4.64 3.49 -23.53
CA ALA A 123 -4.07 4.78 -23.20
C ALA A 123 -2.55 4.75 -23.21
N ALA A 124 -1.95 3.61 -22.91
CA ALA A 124 -0.50 3.48 -22.88
C ALA A 124 0.13 3.47 -24.26
N ARG A 125 -0.64 3.12 -25.29
CA ARG A 125 -0.12 3.09 -26.66
C ARG A 125 -0.05 4.46 -27.31
N ALA A 126 -0.88 5.33 -26.81
CA ALA A 126 -0.88 6.69 -27.34
C ALA A 126 0.33 7.46 -26.88
#